data_2df59e61a1dfb7e499f59559645c05a4
#
_entry.id   2df59e61a1dfb7e499f59559645c05a4
#
_cell.length_a   1.000
_cell.length_b   1.000
_cell.length_c   1.000
_cell.angle_alpha   90.00
_cell.angle_beta   90.00
_cell.angle_gamma   90.00
#
_symmetry.space_group_name_H-M   'P 1'
#
loop_
_entity.id
_entity.type
_entity.pdbx_description
1 polymer ?
#
loop_
_entity_poly.entity_id
_entity_poly.type
_entity_poly.pdbx_seq_one_letter_code
_entity_poly.pdbx_strand_id
1 'polypeptide(L)'
;RIVPIAMRLNPDIGAKTRPYITTGLKESKFGLGVEEALALYRLAAKSPYLKIQGISCHLGSQLTTLEPFLQAIDQLLNLAEQLAEEKINLNTINLGGGLGIAYQQESVPTPWQYCQHVLAALAKRKSKLSLIIEPGRAISAKAGILVTRVEYLKQNAEQHFAIVDAGMNDLLRPALYHAEQSILAVTQHPHLKEKNYQVVGPICESSDFLAKNCPLAIQSGDYLAIMDSGAYGFSMSSNYNSRPRAAEIMVDNAQVYLIRSRETLAQLWANERILSASD
;
A
#
# COMPACT_ATOMS: atom_id res chain seq x y z
N ARG A 1 1.42 9.03 34.62
CA ARG A 1 1.21 7.85 33.76
C ARG A 1 2.52 7.53 33.06
N ILE A 2 2.97 6.26 33.08
CA ILE A 2 4.17 5.81 32.37
C ILE A 2 3.74 5.42 30.97
N VAL A 3 4.47 5.91 29.94
CA VAL A 3 4.17 5.68 28.53
C VAL A 3 5.18 4.68 27.95
N PRO A 4 4.75 3.55 27.40
CA PRO A 4 5.63 2.65 26.66
C PRO A 4 6.06 3.28 25.33
N ILE A 5 7.34 3.18 25.02
CA ILE A 5 7.92 3.72 23.77
C ILE A 5 8.77 2.68 23.03
N ALA A 6 8.81 2.80 21.72
CA ALA A 6 9.78 2.19 20.83
C ALA A 6 10.29 3.24 19.87
N MET A 7 11.59 3.28 19.59
CA MET A 7 12.14 4.21 18.62
C MET A 7 12.19 3.56 17.25
N ARG A 8 11.81 4.32 16.21
CA ARG A 8 11.90 3.88 14.83
C ARG A 8 13.27 4.23 14.26
N LEU A 9 14.02 3.20 13.95
CA LEU A 9 15.31 3.30 13.30
C LEU A 9 15.15 3.42 11.80
N ASN A 10 15.98 4.24 11.20
CA ASN A 10 16.21 4.22 9.76
C ASN A 10 17.50 3.43 9.50
N PRO A 11 17.42 2.20 9.02
CA PRO A 11 18.59 1.34 8.87
C PRO A 11 19.45 1.66 7.63
N ASP A 12 19.09 2.65 6.83
CA ASP A 12 19.80 3.06 5.61
C ASP A 12 20.06 1.89 4.64
N ILE A 13 19.07 1.01 4.50
CA ILE A 13 19.13 -0.14 3.62
C ILE A 13 18.52 0.25 2.27
N GLY A 14 19.34 0.21 1.21
CA GLY A 14 18.91 0.43 -0.16
C GLY A 14 18.00 -0.70 -0.67
N ALA A 15 16.73 -0.68 -0.33
CA ALA A 15 15.76 -1.58 -0.93
C ALA A 15 15.56 -1.21 -2.40
N LYS A 16 15.65 -2.18 -3.33
CA LYS A 16 15.34 -1.99 -4.75
C LYS A 16 13.83 -1.80 -4.94
N THR A 17 13.30 -0.66 -4.49
CA THR A 17 11.89 -0.27 -4.65
C THR A 17 11.79 1.04 -5.41
N ARG A 18 10.56 1.42 -5.80
CA ARG A 18 10.34 2.72 -6.45
C ARG A 18 10.70 3.86 -5.48
N PRO A 19 11.38 4.92 -5.93
CA PRO A 19 11.87 6.00 -5.06
C PRO A 19 10.80 6.60 -4.12
N TYR A 20 9.57 6.71 -4.60
CA TYR A 20 8.45 7.31 -3.86
C TYR A 20 7.91 6.48 -2.69
N ILE A 21 8.28 5.19 -2.57
CA ILE A 21 7.79 4.28 -1.53
C ILE A 21 8.92 3.69 -0.69
N THR A 22 10.16 4.14 -0.89
CA THR A 22 11.32 3.79 -0.08
C THR A 22 11.38 4.72 1.13
N THR A 23 11.38 4.16 2.34
CA THR A 23 11.42 4.93 3.60
C THR A 23 12.64 4.63 4.46
N GLY A 24 13.49 3.70 4.03
CA GLY A 24 14.67 3.23 4.75
C GLY A 24 15.98 3.94 4.36
N LEU A 25 15.95 4.99 3.56
CA LEU A 25 17.13 5.76 3.14
C LEU A 25 17.43 6.90 4.11
N LYS A 26 18.69 7.28 4.22
CA LYS A 26 19.21 8.33 5.11
C LYS A 26 18.50 9.68 4.94
N GLU A 27 18.07 10.00 3.73
CA GLU A 27 17.34 11.25 3.40
C GLU A 27 15.83 11.16 3.65
N SER A 28 15.34 10.01 4.14
CA SER A 28 13.92 9.84 4.45
C SER A 28 13.51 10.70 5.63
N LYS A 29 12.30 11.29 5.57
CA LYS A 29 11.70 12.02 6.70
C LYS A 29 11.34 11.13 7.89
N PHE A 30 11.51 9.82 7.79
CA PHE A 30 11.10 8.84 8.79
C PHE A 30 12.29 8.21 9.50
N GLY A 31 12.09 7.95 10.79
CA GLY A 31 13.07 7.23 11.61
C GLY A 31 14.28 8.07 12.01
N LEU A 32 15.12 7.48 12.80
CA LEU A 32 16.32 8.05 13.40
C LEU A 32 17.55 7.31 12.89
N GLY A 33 18.68 7.99 12.78
CA GLY A 33 19.97 7.34 12.64
C GLY A 33 20.34 6.54 13.90
N VAL A 34 21.28 5.61 13.76
CA VAL A 34 21.72 4.73 14.89
C VAL A 34 22.22 5.56 16.08
N GLU A 35 23.12 6.50 15.85
CA GLU A 35 23.71 7.33 16.92
C GLU A 35 22.67 8.19 17.63
N GLU A 36 21.73 8.76 16.87
CA GLU A 36 20.64 9.56 17.41
C GLU A 36 19.69 8.69 18.24
N ALA A 37 19.34 7.50 17.76
CA ALA A 37 18.53 6.54 18.48
C ALA A 37 19.17 6.12 19.81
N LEU A 38 20.47 5.81 19.82
CA LEU A 38 21.22 5.51 21.04
C LEU A 38 21.17 6.65 22.07
N ALA A 39 21.41 7.88 21.62
CA ALA A 39 21.34 9.05 22.49
C ALA A 39 19.95 9.22 23.12
N LEU A 40 18.88 9.03 22.32
CA LEU A 40 17.51 9.13 22.80
C LEU A 40 17.12 7.97 23.72
N TYR A 41 17.58 6.74 23.50
CA TYR A 41 17.38 5.63 24.44
C TYR A 41 18.03 5.91 25.79
N ARG A 42 19.26 6.43 25.81
CA ARG A 42 19.95 6.83 27.04
C ARG A 42 19.20 7.94 27.80
N LEU A 43 18.63 8.90 27.06
CA LEU A 43 17.79 9.95 27.63
C LEU A 43 16.48 9.39 28.18
N ALA A 44 15.81 8.54 27.42
CA ALA A 44 14.55 7.90 27.81
C ALA A 44 14.71 7.02 29.06
N ALA A 45 15.84 6.33 29.20
CA ALA A 45 16.15 5.48 30.37
C ALA A 45 16.24 6.27 31.67
N LYS A 46 16.49 7.57 31.61
CA LYS A 46 16.54 8.46 32.79
C LYS A 46 15.17 9.05 33.15
N SER A 47 14.17 8.88 32.30
CA SER A 47 12.83 9.47 32.49
C SER A 47 11.95 8.57 33.36
N PRO A 48 11.33 9.08 34.44
CA PRO A 48 10.36 8.30 35.22
C PRO A 48 9.01 8.13 34.50
N TYR A 49 8.81 8.80 33.40
CA TYR A 49 7.54 8.80 32.64
C TYR A 49 7.57 7.91 31.41
N LEU A 50 8.74 7.38 31.04
CA LEU A 50 8.91 6.55 29.87
C LEU A 50 9.29 5.13 30.23
N LYS A 51 8.70 4.16 29.52
CA LYS A 51 9.09 2.75 29.61
C LYS A 51 9.58 2.32 28.21
N ILE A 52 10.87 2.11 28.08
CA ILE A 52 11.44 1.59 26.85
C ILE A 52 10.91 0.17 26.63
N GLN A 53 10.22 -0.06 25.51
CA GLN A 53 9.57 -1.32 25.20
C GLN A 53 10.25 -2.06 24.06
N GLY A 54 10.74 -1.35 23.04
CA GLY A 54 11.28 -2.02 21.87
C GLY A 54 11.97 -1.10 20.91
N ILE A 55 12.29 -1.67 19.77
CA ILE A 55 12.89 -1.01 18.61
C ILE A 55 12.07 -1.33 17.37
N SER A 56 11.98 -0.40 16.43
CA SER A 56 11.23 -0.60 15.20
C SER A 56 11.98 -0.09 13.97
N CYS A 57 11.60 -0.60 12.81
CA CYS A 57 11.94 -0.01 11.52
C CYS A 57 10.77 -0.15 10.53
N HIS A 58 10.87 0.51 9.40
CA HIS A 58 10.00 0.28 8.24
C HIS A 58 10.78 0.67 6.98
N LEU A 59 11.12 -0.31 6.16
CA LEU A 59 12.04 -0.14 5.03
C LEU A 59 11.41 0.52 3.81
N GLY A 60 10.12 0.39 3.66
CA GLY A 60 9.38 0.86 2.51
C GLY A 60 8.19 -0.03 2.18
N SER A 61 7.65 0.12 0.99
CA SER A 61 6.49 -0.63 0.53
C SER A 61 6.80 -1.38 -0.76
N GLN A 62 6.11 -2.50 -1.01
CA GLN A 62 6.28 -3.34 -2.19
C GLN A 62 7.71 -3.91 -2.30
N LEU A 63 8.22 -4.46 -1.20
CA LEU A 63 9.47 -5.21 -1.18
C LEU A 63 9.23 -6.61 -1.73
N THR A 64 9.90 -6.94 -2.81
CA THR A 64 9.70 -8.21 -3.54
C THR A 64 10.78 -9.25 -3.26
N THR A 65 11.72 -8.95 -2.35
CA THR A 65 12.78 -9.86 -1.89
C THR A 65 12.89 -9.83 -0.37
N LEU A 66 13.46 -10.89 0.21
CA LEU A 66 13.64 -11.01 1.67
C LEU A 66 14.90 -10.31 2.19
N GLU A 67 15.88 -10.11 1.33
CA GLU A 67 17.20 -9.61 1.71
C GLU A 67 17.16 -8.32 2.53
N PRO A 68 16.42 -7.26 2.14
CA PRO A 68 16.36 -6.03 2.93
C PRO A 68 15.82 -6.24 4.34
N PHE A 69 14.85 -7.15 4.51
CA PHE A 69 14.30 -7.46 5.84
C PHE A 69 15.33 -8.16 6.73
N LEU A 70 16.11 -9.10 6.16
CA LEU A 70 17.13 -9.81 6.92
C LEU A 70 18.27 -8.87 7.35
N GLN A 71 18.68 -7.96 6.48
CA GLN A 71 19.66 -6.92 6.81
C GLN A 71 19.14 -6.00 7.92
N ALA A 72 17.85 -5.61 7.87
CA ALA A 72 17.25 -4.79 8.92
C ALA A 72 17.21 -5.50 10.27
N ILE A 73 16.88 -6.79 10.28
CA ILE A 73 16.90 -7.60 11.52
C ILE A 73 18.29 -7.57 12.15
N ASP A 74 19.34 -7.81 11.37
CA ASP A 74 20.70 -7.82 11.88
C ASP A 74 21.09 -6.46 12.49
N GLN A 75 20.74 -5.35 11.82
CA GLN A 75 21.01 -4.02 12.37
C GLN A 75 20.23 -3.72 13.64
N LEU A 76 18.93 -4.06 13.69
CA LEU A 76 18.11 -3.85 14.88
C LEU A 76 18.60 -4.68 16.05
N LEU A 77 19.03 -5.93 15.81
CA LEU A 77 19.56 -6.81 16.84
C LEU A 77 20.92 -6.32 17.34
N ASN A 78 21.82 -5.84 16.47
CA ASN A 78 23.08 -5.24 16.88
C ASN A 78 22.85 -4.06 17.84
N LEU A 79 21.90 -3.17 17.49
CA LEU A 79 21.56 -2.04 18.37
C LEU A 79 20.92 -2.50 19.69
N ALA A 80 20.05 -3.51 19.65
CA ALA A 80 19.46 -4.08 20.87
C ALA A 80 20.51 -4.69 21.80
N GLU A 81 21.51 -5.37 21.27
CA GLU A 81 22.64 -5.93 22.01
C GLU A 81 23.48 -4.82 22.64
N GLN A 82 23.81 -3.78 21.89
CA GLN A 82 24.54 -2.61 22.40
C GLN A 82 23.77 -1.91 23.54
N LEU A 83 22.47 -1.75 23.42
CA LEU A 83 21.63 -1.19 24.48
C LEU A 83 21.60 -2.08 25.73
N ALA A 84 21.59 -3.41 25.53
CA ALA A 84 21.62 -4.37 26.65
C ALA A 84 22.93 -4.30 27.45
N GLU A 85 24.08 -4.05 26.80
CA GLU A 85 25.35 -3.79 27.48
C GLU A 85 25.28 -2.56 28.40
N GLU A 86 24.47 -1.56 28.02
CA GLU A 86 24.17 -0.36 28.81
C GLU A 86 23.01 -0.58 29.80
N LYS A 87 22.55 -1.82 30.02
CA LYS A 87 21.42 -2.20 30.89
C LYS A 87 20.06 -1.64 30.42
N ILE A 88 19.94 -1.26 29.17
CA ILE A 88 18.68 -0.85 28.51
C ILE A 88 18.14 -2.07 27.77
N ASN A 89 17.21 -2.79 28.41
CA ASN A 89 16.67 -4.03 27.84
C ASN A 89 15.40 -3.76 27.03
N LEU A 90 15.38 -4.27 25.81
CA LEU A 90 14.21 -4.25 24.95
C LEU A 90 13.40 -5.54 25.09
N ASN A 91 12.10 -5.47 24.85
CA ASN A 91 11.18 -6.61 24.85
C ASN A 91 10.66 -6.97 23.45
N THR A 92 10.62 -5.99 22.55
CA THR A 92 10.04 -6.16 21.22
C THR A 92 10.95 -5.65 20.12
N ILE A 93 10.87 -6.31 18.97
CA ILE A 93 11.42 -5.87 17.69
C ILE A 93 10.29 -5.77 16.68
N ASN A 94 10.12 -4.60 16.05
CA ASN A 94 9.08 -4.37 15.06
C ASN A 94 9.74 -4.08 13.70
N LEU A 95 9.47 -4.94 12.71
CA LEU A 95 10.01 -4.81 11.36
C LEU A 95 9.14 -3.95 10.44
N GLY A 96 8.04 -3.40 10.97
CA GLY A 96 7.07 -2.67 10.16
C GLY A 96 6.34 -3.56 9.15
N GLY A 97 5.90 -2.94 8.09
CA GLY A 97 5.30 -3.61 6.95
C GLY A 97 6.25 -3.70 5.77
N GLY A 98 5.69 -3.61 4.58
CA GLY A 98 6.47 -3.49 3.35
C GLY A 98 6.51 -4.73 2.48
N LEU A 99 6.15 -5.92 2.99
CA LEU A 99 6.06 -7.11 2.16
C LEU A 99 5.14 -6.86 0.95
N GLY A 100 5.70 -7.05 -0.24
CA GLY A 100 5.03 -6.84 -1.50
C GLY A 100 4.13 -8.00 -1.90
N ILE A 101 3.41 -7.78 -3.01
CA ILE A 101 2.67 -8.81 -3.72
C ILE A 101 3.04 -8.81 -5.20
N ALA A 102 2.79 -9.92 -5.89
CA ALA A 102 2.83 -9.95 -7.34
C ALA A 102 1.56 -9.28 -7.90
N TYR A 103 1.73 -8.20 -8.67
CA TYR A 103 0.65 -7.55 -9.42
C TYR A 103 0.52 -8.09 -10.83
N GLN A 104 1.59 -8.63 -11.36
CA GLN A 104 1.67 -9.29 -12.67
C GLN A 104 2.25 -10.71 -12.49
N GLN A 105 3.34 -11.02 -13.14
CA GLN A 105 3.99 -12.33 -13.10
C GLN A 105 5.30 -12.35 -12.31
N GLU A 106 5.59 -11.30 -11.55
CA GLU A 106 6.78 -11.22 -10.73
C GLU A 106 6.77 -12.24 -9.59
N SER A 107 7.91 -12.83 -9.31
CA SER A 107 8.08 -13.72 -8.16
C SER A 107 8.26 -12.89 -6.88
N VAL A 108 7.41 -13.10 -5.90
CA VAL A 108 7.42 -12.39 -4.62
C VAL A 108 7.32 -13.43 -3.48
N PRO A 109 8.06 -13.27 -2.39
CA PRO A 109 7.94 -14.15 -1.24
C PRO A 109 6.52 -14.18 -0.69
N THR A 110 6.02 -15.36 -0.42
CA THR A 110 4.75 -15.51 0.29
C THR A 110 4.86 -15.02 1.73
N PRO A 111 3.76 -14.62 2.39
CA PRO A 111 3.76 -14.29 3.82
C PRO A 111 4.34 -15.41 4.69
N TRP A 112 4.12 -16.66 4.33
CA TRP A 112 4.71 -17.83 5.01
C TRP A 112 6.23 -17.85 4.90
N GLN A 113 6.77 -17.73 3.69
CA GLN A 113 8.23 -17.67 3.46
C GLN A 113 8.86 -16.49 4.21
N TYR A 114 8.23 -15.31 4.16
CA TYR A 114 8.67 -14.14 4.92
C TYR A 114 8.77 -14.46 6.43
N CYS A 115 7.70 -14.97 7.03
CA CYS A 115 7.69 -15.30 8.46
C CYS A 115 8.74 -16.35 8.82
N GLN A 116 8.88 -17.40 8.02
CA GLN A 116 9.90 -18.44 8.27
C GLN A 116 11.32 -17.87 8.28
N HIS A 117 11.68 -17.02 7.31
CA HIS A 117 13.05 -16.47 7.23
C HIS A 117 13.31 -15.46 8.36
N VAL A 118 12.32 -14.61 8.69
CA VAL A 118 12.41 -13.67 9.81
C VAL A 118 12.61 -14.41 11.15
N LEU A 119 11.81 -15.44 11.41
CA LEU A 119 11.92 -16.23 12.64
C LEU A 119 13.25 -17.01 12.70
N ALA A 120 13.71 -17.54 11.58
CA ALA A 120 15.01 -18.19 11.50
C ALA A 120 16.17 -17.23 11.80
N ALA A 121 16.11 -15.99 11.30
CA ALA A 121 17.11 -14.98 11.57
C ALA A 121 17.16 -14.60 13.08
N LEU A 122 16.00 -14.42 13.71
CA LEU A 122 15.90 -14.18 15.15
C LEU A 122 16.43 -15.35 15.97
N ALA A 123 16.09 -16.59 15.59
CA ALA A 123 16.55 -17.81 16.27
C ALA A 123 18.06 -17.98 16.17
N LYS A 124 18.67 -17.71 15.02
CA LYS A 124 20.12 -17.76 14.79
C LYS A 124 20.87 -16.84 15.76
N ARG A 125 20.32 -15.66 16.07
CA ARG A 125 20.87 -14.68 17.04
C ARG A 125 20.44 -14.99 18.47
N LYS A 126 19.72 -16.08 18.72
CA LYS A 126 19.17 -16.44 20.05
C LYS A 126 18.38 -15.30 20.71
N SER A 127 17.75 -14.46 19.89
CA SER A 127 16.98 -13.32 20.35
C SER A 127 15.75 -13.76 21.14
N LYS A 128 15.50 -13.10 22.26
CA LYS A 128 14.29 -13.29 23.10
C LYS A 128 13.24 -12.20 22.86
N LEU A 129 13.48 -11.30 21.91
CA LEU A 129 12.56 -10.22 21.59
C LEU A 129 11.29 -10.77 20.92
N SER A 130 10.14 -10.28 21.33
CA SER A 130 8.87 -10.57 20.66
C SER A 130 8.82 -9.84 19.32
N LEU A 131 8.54 -10.56 18.25
CA LEU A 131 8.42 -10.01 16.90
C LEU A 131 7.07 -9.32 16.70
N ILE A 132 7.09 -8.11 16.16
CA ILE A 132 5.94 -7.40 15.66
C ILE A 132 6.15 -7.16 14.15
N ILE A 133 5.09 -7.34 13.37
CA ILE A 133 5.05 -7.01 11.93
C ILE A 133 3.76 -6.23 11.63
N GLU A 134 3.80 -5.38 10.60
CA GLU A 134 2.69 -4.50 10.20
C GLU A 134 2.29 -4.73 8.73
N PRO A 135 1.88 -5.95 8.34
CA PRO A 135 1.57 -6.26 6.95
C PRO A 135 0.24 -5.63 6.54
N GLY A 136 0.27 -4.62 5.69
CA GLY A 136 -0.93 -4.00 5.10
C GLY A 136 -1.23 -4.61 3.74
N ARG A 137 -0.40 -4.31 2.75
CA ARG A 137 -0.56 -4.76 1.36
C ARG A 137 -0.67 -6.28 1.23
N ALA A 138 0.18 -7.03 1.90
CA ALA A 138 0.19 -8.49 1.84
C ALA A 138 -1.12 -9.14 2.33
N ILE A 139 -1.88 -8.45 3.20
CA ILE A 139 -3.18 -8.92 3.68
C ILE A 139 -4.31 -8.48 2.74
N SER A 140 -4.37 -7.19 2.40
CA SER A 140 -5.58 -6.60 1.83
C SER A 140 -5.58 -6.47 0.31
N ALA A 141 -4.43 -6.41 -0.36
CA ALA A 141 -4.39 -6.10 -1.78
C ALA A 141 -5.18 -7.11 -2.62
N LYS A 142 -4.91 -8.40 -2.45
CA LYS A 142 -5.57 -9.48 -3.20
C LYS A 142 -7.01 -9.76 -2.74
N ALA A 143 -7.43 -9.16 -1.63
CA ALA A 143 -8.79 -9.31 -1.11
C ALA A 143 -9.81 -8.38 -1.81
N GLY A 144 -9.38 -7.46 -2.67
CA GLY A 144 -10.28 -6.51 -3.31
C GLY A 144 -10.00 -6.31 -4.79
N ILE A 145 -11.06 -6.06 -5.54
CA ILE A 145 -11.05 -5.66 -6.94
C ILE A 145 -11.82 -4.34 -7.09
N LEU A 146 -11.48 -3.56 -8.10
CA LEU A 146 -12.30 -2.44 -8.56
C LEU A 146 -13.05 -2.89 -9.80
N VAL A 147 -14.39 -2.86 -9.73
CA VAL A 147 -15.25 -3.15 -10.88
C VAL A 147 -15.59 -1.85 -11.57
N THR A 148 -15.42 -1.80 -12.89
CA THR A 148 -15.74 -0.63 -13.70
C THR A 148 -16.45 -1.05 -14.98
N ARG A 149 -17.27 -0.16 -15.53
CA ARG A 149 -18.02 -0.39 -16.76
C ARG A 149 -17.34 0.31 -17.93
N VAL A 150 -17.28 -0.38 -19.07
CA VAL A 150 -16.86 0.20 -20.35
C VAL A 150 -17.99 1.05 -20.91
N GLU A 151 -17.83 2.36 -20.88
CA GLU A 151 -18.83 3.29 -21.45
C GLU A 151 -18.69 3.39 -22.96
N TYR A 152 -17.45 3.59 -23.44
CA TYR A 152 -17.18 3.76 -24.88
C TYR A 152 -15.90 3.05 -25.28
N LEU A 153 -15.89 2.55 -26.52
CA LEU A 153 -14.68 2.13 -27.22
C LEU A 153 -14.37 3.15 -28.30
N LYS A 154 -13.14 3.64 -28.33
CA LYS A 154 -12.67 4.64 -29.29
C LYS A 154 -11.37 4.17 -29.93
N GLN A 155 -11.20 4.52 -31.21
CA GLN A 155 -9.94 4.30 -31.92
C GLN A 155 -9.42 5.64 -32.46
N ASN A 156 -8.16 5.93 -32.19
CA ASN A 156 -7.42 7.05 -32.77
C ASN A 156 -6.16 6.48 -33.43
N ALA A 157 -6.02 6.67 -34.74
CA ALA A 157 -4.92 6.08 -35.50
C ALA A 157 -4.80 4.58 -35.19
N GLU A 158 -3.69 4.14 -34.61
CA GLU A 158 -3.43 2.74 -34.25
C GLU A 158 -3.79 2.38 -32.81
N GLN A 159 -4.22 3.36 -31.98
CA GLN A 159 -4.51 3.13 -30.58
C GLN A 159 -6.01 2.89 -30.35
N HIS A 160 -6.29 1.85 -29.57
CA HIS A 160 -7.64 1.59 -29.06
C HIS A 160 -7.76 2.05 -27.63
N PHE A 161 -8.86 2.73 -27.29
CA PHE A 161 -9.19 3.21 -25.96
C PHE A 161 -10.46 2.53 -25.45
N ALA A 162 -10.42 2.04 -24.24
CA ALA A 162 -11.58 1.67 -23.46
C ALA A 162 -11.82 2.77 -22.42
N ILE A 163 -12.83 3.59 -22.62
CA ILE A 163 -13.22 4.66 -21.70
C ILE A 163 -14.17 4.04 -20.69
N VAL A 164 -13.80 4.07 -19.42
CA VAL A 164 -14.55 3.44 -18.34
C VAL A 164 -15.08 4.46 -17.34
N ASP A 165 -16.04 4.06 -16.50
CA ASP A 165 -16.64 4.95 -15.49
C ASP A 165 -15.78 5.13 -14.23
N ALA A 166 -14.81 4.28 -13.96
CA ALA A 166 -13.78 4.52 -12.93
C ALA A 166 -12.65 5.39 -13.47
N GLY A 167 -11.96 6.11 -12.60
CA GLY A 167 -10.82 6.93 -12.94
C GLY A 167 -9.76 6.97 -11.85
N MET A 168 -8.77 7.85 -12.03
CA MET A 168 -7.70 8.02 -11.04
C MET A 168 -8.20 8.49 -9.68
N ASN A 169 -9.41 9.06 -9.61
CA ASN A 169 -10.07 9.41 -8.35
C ASN A 169 -10.50 8.16 -7.56
N ASP A 170 -10.78 7.04 -8.22
CA ASP A 170 -11.16 5.77 -7.60
C ASP A 170 -9.94 4.88 -7.34
N LEU A 171 -8.97 4.85 -8.27
CA LEU A 171 -7.73 4.10 -8.19
C LEU A 171 -6.54 4.96 -8.62
N LEU A 172 -5.94 5.64 -7.65
CA LEU A 172 -4.88 6.63 -7.90
C LEU A 172 -3.53 6.02 -8.29
N ARG A 173 -3.26 4.79 -7.89
CA ARG A 173 -1.93 4.17 -8.00
C ARG A 173 -1.35 4.08 -9.42
N PRO A 174 -2.12 3.77 -10.47
CA PRO A 174 -1.61 3.79 -11.84
C PRO A 174 -1.09 5.17 -12.25
N ALA A 175 -1.85 6.23 -11.97
CA ALA A 175 -1.47 7.60 -12.31
C ALA A 175 -0.28 8.11 -11.47
N LEU A 176 -0.28 7.86 -10.15
CA LEU A 176 0.72 8.40 -9.21
C LEU A 176 2.04 7.61 -9.23
N TYR A 177 1.96 6.30 -9.31
CA TYR A 177 3.13 5.42 -9.15
C TYR A 177 3.46 4.63 -10.41
N HIS A 178 2.73 4.82 -11.52
CA HIS A 178 2.81 3.96 -12.71
C HIS A 178 2.66 2.47 -12.33
N ALA A 179 1.76 2.20 -11.37
CA ALA A 179 1.48 0.85 -10.93
C ALA A 179 0.67 0.12 -12.00
N GLU A 180 1.08 -1.08 -12.33
CA GLU A 180 0.39 -1.93 -13.28
C GLU A 180 -0.40 -2.99 -12.51
N GLN A 181 -1.72 -2.97 -12.66
CA GLN A 181 -2.63 -3.97 -12.11
C GLN A 181 -3.26 -4.76 -13.25
N SER A 182 -3.45 -6.05 -13.04
CA SER A 182 -4.13 -6.89 -14.03
C SER A 182 -5.58 -6.45 -14.19
N ILE A 183 -6.04 -6.35 -15.42
CA ILE A 183 -7.44 -6.06 -15.75
C ILE A 183 -8.01 -7.24 -16.50
N LEU A 184 -9.15 -7.74 -16.04
CA LEU A 184 -9.86 -8.87 -16.62
C LEU A 184 -11.24 -8.41 -17.09
N ALA A 185 -11.66 -8.90 -18.26
CA ALA A 185 -13.05 -8.78 -18.68
C ALA A 185 -13.93 -9.72 -17.83
N VAL A 186 -14.97 -9.17 -17.21
CA VAL A 186 -15.94 -9.97 -16.41
C VAL A 186 -16.78 -10.84 -17.35
N THR A 187 -17.21 -10.30 -18.49
CA THR A 187 -17.90 -11.04 -19.52
C THR A 187 -16.92 -11.47 -20.60
N GLN A 188 -16.92 -12.75 -20.94
CA GLN A 188 -16.09 -13.27 -22.02
C GLN A 188 -16.87 -13.33 -23.34
N HIS A 189 -16.25 -12.89 -24.41
CA HIS A 189 -16.79 -12.91 -25.76
C HIS A 189 -15.90 -13.76 -26.68
N PRO A 190 -16.12 -15.08 -26.78
CA PRO A 190 -15.25 -15.98 -27.56
C PRO A 190 -15.16 -15.64 -29.05
N HIS A 191 -16.14 -14.88 -29.56
CA HIS A 191 -16.20 -14.45 -30.95
C HIS A 191 -15.48 -13.12 -31.24
N LEU A 192 -15.12 -12.34 -30.22
CA LEU A 192 -14.39 -11.10 -30.36
C LEU A 192 -12.88 -11.37 -30.41
N LYS A 193 -12.22 -10.65 -31.31
CA LYS A 193 -10.75 -10.65 -31.34
C LYS A 193 -10.21 -9.74 -30.24
N GLU A 194 -9.23 -10.24 -29.53
CA GLU A 194 -8.48 -9.45 -28.55
C GLU A 194 -7.76 -8.28 -29.23
N LYS A 195 -7.79 -7.11 -28.59
CA LYS A 195 -7.08 -5.91 -28.97
C LYS A 195 -6.38 -5.31 -27.76
N ASN A 196 -5.29 -4.59 -27.98
CA ASN A 196 -4.59 -3.87 -26.92
C ASN A 196 -5.27 -2.52 -26.67
N TYR A 197 -5.88 -2.36 -25.49
CA TYR A 197 -6.56 -1.14 -25.10
C TYR A 197 -5.74 -0.29 -24.14
N GLN A 198 -5.85 1.02 -24.30
CA GLN A 198 -5.57 1.99 -23.27
C GLN A 198 -6.85 2.12 -22.44
N VAL A 199 -6.84 1.63 -21.18
CA VAL A 199 -7.99 1.74 -20.28
C VAL A 199 -7.89 3.07 -19.55
N VAL A 200 -8.83 3.96 -19.82
CA VAL A 200 -8.80 5.37 -19.38
C VAL A 200 -10.09 5.76 -18.68
N GLY A 201 -9.98 6.59 -17.66
CA GLY A 201 -11.11 7.11 -16.91
C GLY A 201 -11.67 8.42 -17.49
N PRO A 202 -12.67 9.01 -16.79
CA PRO A 202 -13.36 10.23 -17.22
C PRO A 202 -12.75 11.52 -16.63
N ILE A 203 -11.62 11.42 -15.93
CA ILE A 203 -10.99 12.58 -15.28
C ILE A 203 -10.29 13.45 -16.32
N CYS A 204 -10.41 14.76 -16.18
CA CYS A 204 -9.80 15.75 -17.09
C CYS A 204 -8.29 15.90 -16.81
N GLU A 205 -7.57 14.76 -16.87
CA GLU A 205 -6.13 14.65 -16.70
C GLU A 205 -5.53 13.73 -17.75
N SER A 206 -4.43 14.13 -18.36
CA SER A 206 -3.71 13.28 -19.32
C SER A 206 -3.09 12.04 -18.68
N SER A 207 -3.01 11.98 -17.36
CA SER A 207 -2.50 10.86 -16.56
C SER A 207 -3.59 9.87 -16.14
N ASP A 208 -4.86 10.09 -16.47
CA ASP A 208 -5.97 9.22 -16.08
C ASP A 208 -6.01 7.91 -16.88
N PHE A 209 -4.95 7.13 -16.73
CA PHE A 209 -4.81 5.78 -17.27
C PHE A 209 -4.89 4.77 -16.13
N LEU A 210 -5.82 3.83 -16.21
CA LEU A 210 -5.91 2.68 -15.31
C LEU A 210 -5.03 1.53 -15.79
N ALA A 211 -4.87 1.37 -17.11
CA ALA A 211 -3.88 0.47 -17.71
C ALA A 211 -3.48 0.92 -19.11
N LYS A 212 -2.31 0.48 -19.55
CA LYS A 212 -1.79 0.71 -20.91
C LYS A 212 -1.56 -0.63 -21.60
N ASN A 213 -1.86 -0.67 -22.91
CA ASN A 213 -1.67 -1.84 -23.78
C ASN A 213 -2.28 -3.13 -23.20
N CYS A 214 -3.48 -3.01 -22.61
CA CYS A 214 -4.17 -4.11 -21.97
C CYS A 214 -4.87 -4.99 -23.02
N PRO A 215 -4.52 -6.28 -23.17
CA PRO A 215 -5.15 -7.18 -24.12
C PRO A 215 -6.54 -7.58 -23.64
N LEU A 216 -7.59 -7.19 -24.36
CA LEU A 216 -8.98 -7.44 -24.00
C LEU A 216 -9.83 -7.74 -25.25
N ALA A 217 -10.82 -8.61 -25.09
CA ALA A 217 -11.88 -8.88 -26.04
C ALA A 217 -13.22 -8.37 -25.46
N ILE A 218 -13.54 -7.11 -25.70
CA ILE A 218 -14.63 -6.36 -25.04
C ILE A 218 -15.48 -5.55 -26.01
N GLN A 219 -16.66 -5.18 -25.53
CA GLN A 219 -17.58 -4.23 -26.17
C GLN A 219 -18.08 -3.18 -25.16
N SER A 220 -18.68 -2.08 -25.66
CA SER A 220 -19.35 -1.09 -24.78
C SER A 220 -20.42 -1.75 -23.94
N GLY A 221 -20.49 -1.36 -22.67
CA GLY A 221 -21.41 -1.91 -21.68
C GLY A 221 -20.84 -3.06 -20.86
N ASP A 222 -19.71 -3.65 -21.26
CA ASP A 222 -19.03 -4.70 -20.51
C ASP A 222 -18.47 -4.18 -19.18
N TYR A 223 -18.28 -5.10 -18.24
CA TYR A 223 -17.60 -4.81 -16.98
C TYR A 223 -16.18 -5.35 -17.00
N LEU A 224 -15.28 -4.57 -16.42
CA LEU A 224 -13.88 -4.94 -16.17
C LEU A 224 -13.65 -5.06 -14.67
N ALA A 225 -12.81 -6.00 -14.27
CA ALA A 225 -12.31 -6.15 -12.93
C ALA A 225 -10.82 -5.75 -12.90
N ILE A 226 -10.49 -4.68 -12.16
CA ILE A 226 -9.11 -4.29 -11.89
C ILE A 226 -8.69 -5.00 -10.63
N MET A 227 -7.78 -5.95 -10.78
CA MET A 227 -7.36 -6.86 -9.73
C MET A 227 -6.49 -6.19 -8.66
N ASP A 228 -6.33 -6.85 -7.52
CA ASP A 228 -5.41 -6.44 -6.44
C ASP A 228 -5.61 -4.99 -5.96
N SER A 229 -6.85 -4.52 -5.93
CA SER A 229 -7.24 -3.15 -5.58
C SER A 229 -7.57 -2.97 -4.10
N GLY A 230 -7.52 -4.01 -3.27
CA GLY A 230 -7.88 -3.96 -1.86
C GLY A 230 -6.91 -3.15 -0.98
N ALA A 231 -5.64 -3.00 -1.41
CA ALA A 231 -4.69 -2.14 -0.72
C ALA A 231 -4.46 -0.85 -1.52
N TYR A 232 -4.66 0.29 -0.85
CA TYR A 232 -4.44 1.62 -1.43
C TYR A 232 -5.31 1.90 -2.68
N GLY A 233 -6.45 1.22 -2.81
CA GLY A 233 -7.53 1.55 -3.70
C GLY A 233 -8.42 2.60 -3.03
N PHE A 234 -9.50 2.17 -2.36
CA PHE A 234 -10.45 3.08 -1.73
C PHE A 234 -9.80 4.07 -0.73
N SER A 235 -8.82 3.64 0.05
CA SER A 235 -8.14 4.51 1.02
C SER A 235 -7.37 5.68 0.40
N MET A 236 -7.02 5.63 -0.88
CA MET A 236 -6.42 6.71 -1.65
C MET A 236 -7.41 7.38 -2.60
N SER A 237 -8.67 6.95 -2.63
CA SER A 237 -9.70 7.57 -3.46
C SER A 237 -10.00 8.99 -2.99
N SER A 238 -10.50 9.80 -3.91
CA SER A 238 -10.82 11.20 -3.66
C SER A 238 -12.08 11.63 -4.39
N ASN A 239 -12.56 12.84 -4.08
CA ASN A 239 -13.63 13.48 -4.81
C ASN A 239 -13.11 14.39 -5.94
N TYR A 240 -11.92 14.10 -6.47
CA TYR A 240 -11.35 14.89 -7.56
C TYR A 240 -12.32 14.97 -8.75
N ASN A 241 -12.38 16.11 -9.40
CA ASN A 241 -13.39 16.48 -10.39
C ASN A 241 -14.84 16.35 -9.87
N SER A 242 -15.07 16.58 -8.57
CA SER A 242 -16.39 16.51 -7.91
C SER A 242 -17.10 15.17 -8.12
N ARG A 243 -16.35 14.07 -8.17
CA ARG A 243 -16.90 12.73 -8.34
C ARG A 243 -17.18 12.08 -6.97
N PRO A 244 -18.38 11.53 -6.76
CA PRO A 244 -18.68 10.72 -5.59
C PRO A 244 -17.81 9.46 -5.56
N ARG A 245 -17.36 9.06 -4.36
CA ARG A 245 -16.64 7.79 -4.18
C ARG A 245 -17.54 6.60 -4.40
N ALA A 246 -16.98 5.52 -4.91
CA ALA A 246 -17.67 4.27 -5.18
C ALA A 246 -18.23 3.63 -3.90
N ALA A 247 -19.22 2.76 -4.05
CA ALA A 247 -19.65 1.86 -2.98
C ALA A 247 -18.58 0.79 -2.71
N GLU A 248 -18.54 0.27 -1.46
CA GLU A 248 -17.76 -0.93 -1.15
C GLU A 248 -18.70 -2.08 -0.80
N ILE A 249 -18.47 -3.19 -1.47
CA ILE A 249 -19.23 -4.43 -1.33
C ILE A 249 -18.31 -5.52 -0.80
N MET A 250 -18.73 -6.21 0.26
CA MET A 250 -18.05 -7.41 0.74
C MET A 250 -18.78 -8.64 0.23
N VAL A 251 -18.03 -9.62 -0.25
CA VAL A 251 -18.52 -10.92 -0.65
C VAL A 251 -17.92 -11.95 0.30
N ASP A 252 -18.78 -12.71 0.97
CA ASP A 252 -18.40 -13.85 1.80
C ASP A 252 -19.17 -15.09 1.32
N ASN A 253 -18.46 -15.97 0.64
CA ASN A 253 -19.04 -17.11 -0.06
C ASN A 253 -20.16 -16.66 -1.03
N ALA A 254 -21.40 -17.03 -0.79
CA ALA A 254 -22.57 -16.65 -1.59
C ALA A 254 -23.29 -15.39 -1.09
N GLN A 255 -22.82 -14.79 0.00
CA GLN A 255 -23.46 -13.61 0.60
C GLN A 255 -22.77 -12.33 0.14
N VAL A 256 -23.58 -11.29 -0.09
CA VAL A 256 -23.15 -9.99 -0.58
C VAL A 256 -23.62 -8.92 0.40
N TYR A 257 -22.68 -8.11 0.89
CA TYR A 257 -22.93 -7.08 1.88
C TYR A 257 -22.51 -5.71 1.36
N LEU A 258 -23.40 -4.74 1.44
CA LEU A 258 -23.05 -3.34 1.25
C LEU A 258 -22.36 -2.83 2.52
N ILE A 259 -21.03 -2.74 2.52
CA ILE A 259 -20.26 -2.29 3.69
C ILE A 259 -20.02 -0.78 3.69
N ARG A 260 -20.14 -0.15 2.52
CA ARG A 260 -20.11 1.31 2.37
C ARG A 260 -21.02 1.72 1.22
N SER A 261 -21.95 2.62 1.49
CA SER A 261 -22.82 3.21 0.46
C SER A 261 -22.00 4.10 -0.49
N ARG A 262 -22.40 4.15 -1.75
CA ARG A 262 -21.88 5.15 -2.69
C ARG A 262 -22.18 6.55 -2.17
N GLU A 263 -21.22 7.47 -2.28
CA GLU A 263 -21.46 8.88 -1.97
C GLU A 263 -22.50 9.48 -2.94
N THR A 264 -23.28 10.41 -2.42
CA THR A 264 -24.19 11.23 -3.21
C THR A 264 -23.56 12.58 -3.53
N LEU A 265 -24.02 13.24 -4.61
CA LEU A 265 -23.57 14.59 -4.92
C LEU A 265 -23.80 15.55 -3.76
N ALA A 266 -24.95 15.46 -3.06
CA ALA A 266 -25.26 16.30 -1.92
C ALA A 266 -24.24 16.18 -0.76
N GLN A 267 -23.62 15.03 -0.59
CA GLN A 267 -22.59 14.84 0.43
C GLN A 267 -21.29 15.58 0.13
N LEU A 268 -21.00 15.90 -1.15
CA LEU A 268 -19.80 16.62 -1.54
C LEU A 268 -19.77 18.06 -1.01
N TRP A 269 -20.95 18.69 -0.89
CA TRP A 269 -21.09 20.08 -0.41
C TRP A 269 -21.87 20.19 0.91
N ALA A 270 -22.10 19.08 1.60
CA ALA A 270 -22.88 19.07 2.85
C ALA A 270 -22.36 20.02 3.95
N ASN A 271 -21.07 20.36 3.89
CA ASN A 271 -20.41 21.25 4.83
C ASN A 271 -20.24 22.68 4.30
N GLU A 272 -20.68 22.98 3.09
CA GLU A 272 -20.59 24.31 2.49
C GLU A 272 -21.74 25.20 2.98
N ARG A 273 -21.49 26.51 3.01
CA ARG A 273 -22.48 27.53 3.37
C ARG A 273 -22.53 28.59 2.29
N ILE A 274 -23.73 28.96 1.90
CA ILE A 274 -23.94 30.09 1.03
C ILE A 274 -23.84 31.33 1.92
N LEU A 275 -23.01 32.31 1.52
CA LEU A 275 -22.95 33.61 2.19
C LEU A 275 -24.24 34.36 1.91
N SER A 276 -24.85 34.95 2.94
CA SER A 276 -25.97 35.86 2.76
C SER A 276 -25.47 37.21 2.21
N ALA A 277 -26.26 37.89 1.40
CA ALA A 277 -25.91 39.19 0.82
C ALA A 277 -25.69 40.28 1.89
N SER A 278 -25.89 39.98 3.16
CA SER A 278 -25.73 40.86 4.34
C SER A 278 -24.48 40.51 5.17
N ASP A 279 -23.71 39.50 4.81
CA ASP A 279 -22.41 39.18 5.40
C ASP A 279 -21.30 39.77 4.51
#